data_fd508ec00f0e8b8dc21500dd1601584d
#
_entry.id   fd508ec00f0e8b8dc21500dd1601584d
#
_cell.length_a   1.000
_cell.length_b   1.000
_cell.length_c   1.000
_cell.angle_alpha   90.00
_cell.angle_beta   90.00
_cell.angle_gamma   90.00
#
_symmetry.space_group_name_H-M   'P 1'
#
loop_
_entity.id
_entity.type
_entity.pdbx_description
1 polymer ?
#
loop_
_entity_poly.entity_id
_entity_poly.type
_entity_poly.pdbx_seq_one_letter_code
_entity_poly.pdbx_strand_id
1 'polypeptide(L)'
;MLGGGFAGESRIAVRTTERIIMAKKAELLEKAAELKLAVSEKNTIAEIEAAIAEATDTTKSHDSKDKDVVAEREAVVAKSGKRSQKALDEAAEKAEKEARKEAGDTTSQSDDTEAHVKKGPKPVTRPRLERRGKKYQEVAKNIEKNKLYSLDEALKLATETSPVKFDASVEIHIRLGVDPRQADQNIRSTVALPHGTGKDVRVAVFAPESEHDAAKKAGADIIGDEEFLSQLDKEELNFDILVATPQYMPKLGKYARLLGPRGLMPNPKSGTVAADVAKAVSEAKAGKVEYRVDKQAIVHLSIGKVSFGAEKLSENARAFLTSLNSQKPSSLKGVYVKSVAIATTMGPGIKVENSL
;
A
#
# COMPACT_ATOMS: atom_id res chain seq x y z
N MET A 1 54.23 -12.58 29.70
CA MET A 1 53.61 -13.90 29.60
C MET A 1 52.11 -13.74 29.52
N LEU A 2 51.55 -14.05 28.42
CA LEU A 2 50.17 -14.49 28.21
C LEU A 2 49.92 -14.59 26.69
N GLY A 3 50.35 -15.69 26.12
CA GLY A 3 50.01 -16.09 24.76
C GLY A 3 49.41 -17.48 24.84
N GLY A 4 48.19 -17.66 24.49
CA GLY A 4 47.56 -18.97 24.47
C GLY A 4 46.04 -18.90 24.41
N GLY A 5 45.48 -18.69 23.23
CA GLY A 5 44.02 -18.71 23.14
C GLY A 5 43.39 -18.68 21.74
N PHE A 6 44.15 -18.73 20.63
CA PHE A 6 43.59 -18.60 19.29
C PHE A 6 43.63 -19.84 18.39
N ALA A 7 44.13 -20.97 18.87
CA ALA A 7 44.32 -22.20 18.06
C ALA A 7 43.17 -23.22 18.16
N GLY A 8 42.21 -23.04 19.05
CA GLY A 8 41.12 -24.01 19.30
C GLY A 8 39.92 -23.85 18.41
N GLU A 9 39.51 -22.62 18.14
CA GLU A 9 38.27 -22.33 17.38
C GLU A 9 38.36 -22.65 15.89
N SER A 10 39.54 -22.50 15.28
CA SER A 10 39.70 -22.81 13.84
C SER A 10 39.61 -24.33 13.55
N ARG A 11 40.04 -25.18 14.48
CA ARG A 11 39.96 -26.64 14.29
C ARG A 11 38.54 -27.21 14.44
N ILE A 12 37.69 -26.59 15.22
CA ILE A 12 36.27 -26.99 15.36
C ILE A 12 35.48 -26.58 14.13
N ALA A 13 35.70 -25.40 13.61
CA ALA A 13 35.04 -24.91 12.39
C ALA A 13 35.41 -25.76 11.16
N VAL A 14 36.67 -26.14 11.00
CA VAL A 14 37.11 -26.97 9.88
C VAL A 14 36.48 -28.39 9.97
N ARG A 15 36.41 -28.97 11.13
CA ARG A 15 35.78 -30.30 11.32
C ARG A 15 34.27 -30.28 11.09
N THR A 16 33.60 -29.15 11.35
CA THR A 16 32.16 -29.00 11.08
C THR A 16 31.90 -28.85 9.58
N THR A 17 32.70 -28.09 8.85
CA THR A 17 32.62 -27.99 7.41
C THR A 17 32.93 -29.28 6.68
N GLU A 18 33.93 -30.02 7.10
CA GLU A 18 34.24 -31.36 6.57
C GLU A 18 33.07 -32.35 6.77
N ARG A 19 32.43 -32.35 7.93
CA ARG A 19 31.24 -33.18 8.17
C ARG A 19 30.06 -32.84 7.30
N ILE A 20 29.80 -31.54 7.05
CA ILE A 20 28.74 -31.09 6.17
C ILE A 20 29.01 -31.48 4.71
N ILE A 21 30.25 -31.35 4.25
CA ILE A 21 30.68 -31.75 2.90
C ILE A 21 30.56 -33.28 2.73
N MET A 22 30.92 -34.05 3.71
CA MET A 22 30.77 -35.52 3.66
C MET A 22 29.32 -35.97 3.68
N ALA A 23 28.46 -35.33 4.47
CA ALA A 23 27.00 -35.60 4.45
C ALA A 23 26.39 -35.31 3.10
N LYS A 24 26.69 -34.14 2.49
CA LYS A 24 26.22 -33.77 1.16
C LYS A 24 26.68 -34.72 0.06
N LYS A 25 27.95 -35.22 0.16
CA LYS A 25 28.50 -36.21 -0.75
C LYS A 25 27.79 -37.56 -0.66
N ALA A 26 27.43 -38.00 0.55
CA ALA A 26 26.69 -39.24 0.77
C ALA A 26 25.29 -39.18 0.16
N GLU A 27 24.54 -38.05 0.33
CA GLU A 27 23.23 -37.85 -0.29
C GLU A 27 23.30 -37.87 -1.81
N LEU A 28 24.33 -37.28 -2.40
CA LEU A 28 24.51 -37.25 -3.87
C LEU A 28 24.85 -38.63 -4.43
N LEU A 29 25.61 -39.42 -3.70
CA LEU A 29 25.92 -40.82 -4.08
C LEU A 29 24.68 -41.72 -3.99
N GLU A 30 23.80 -41.49 -3.02
CA GLU A 30 22.55 -42.22 -2.88
C GLU A 30 21.60 -41.90 -4.08
N LYS A 31 21.49 -40.64 -4.45
CA LYS A 31 20.75 -40.22 -5.67
C LYS A 31 21.35 -40.77 -6.97
N ALA A 32 22.66 -40.81 -7.08
CA ALA A 32 23.35 -41.41 -8.23
C ALA A 32 23.11 -42.92 -8.31
N ALA A 33 23.04 -43.64 -7.17
CA ALA A 33 22.68 -45.02 -7.09
C ALA A 33 21.23 -45.32 -7.52
N GLU A 34 20.28 -44.48 -7.10
CA GLU A 34 18.88 -44.54 -7.53
C GLU A 34 18.78 -44.43 -9.07
N LEU A 35 19.58 -43.57 -9.68
CA LEU A 35 19.64 -43.36 -11.15
C LEU A 35 20.54 -44.43 -11.86
N LYS A 36 21.06 -45.39 -11.15
CA LYS A 36 21.95 -46.46 -11.67
C LYS A 36 23.18 -45.93 -12.40
N LEU A 37 23.75 -44.82 -11.94
CA LEU A 37 24.94 -44.22 -12.55
C LEU A 37 26.21 -44.84 -11.97
N ALA A 38 27.20 -45.04 -12.86
CA ALA A 38 28.50 -45.62 -12.51
C ALA A 38 29.43 -44.58 -11.82
N VAL A 39 29.01 -44.07 -10.64
CA VAL A 39 29.75 -43.05 -9.88
C VAL A 39 30.32 -43.73 -8.61
N SER A 40 31.59 -43.45 -8.24
CA SER A 40 32.26 -44.02 -7.12
C SER A 40 32.55 -42.97 -6.03
N GLU A 41 32.82 -43.41 -4.81
CA GLU A 41 33.23 -42.56 -3.67
C GLU A 41 34.48 -41.70 -3.94
N LYS A 42 35.25 -42.03 -4.97
CA LYS A 42 36.46 -41.30 -5.34
C LYS A 42 36.19 -40.05 -6.15
N ASN A 43 35.00 -39.91 -6.73
CA ASN A 43 34.61 -38.75 -7.52
C ASN A 43 34.39 -37.53 -6.63
N THR A 44 34.64 -36.35 -7.18
CA THR A 44 34.35 -35.06 -6.54
C THR A 44 32.86 -34.77 -6.52
N ILE A 45 32.39 -33.92 -5.59
CA ILE A 45 30.97 -33.54 -5.50
C ILE A 45 30.47 -32.94 -6.82
N ALA A 46 31.28 -32.10 -7.47
CA ALA A 46 30.95 -31.47 -8.76
C ALA A 46 30.78 -32.49 -9.91
N GLU A 47 31.58 -33.54 -9.95
CA GLU A 47 31.46 -34.62 -10.94
C GLU A 47 30.20 -35.45 -10.71
N ILE A 48 29.81 -35.68 -9.42
CA ILE A 48 28.61 -36.43 -9.09
C ILE A 48 27.36 -35.60 -9.45
N GLU A 49 27.36 -34.31 -9.15
CA GLU A 49 26.27 -33.38 -9.52
C GLU A 49 26.13 -33.26 -11.05
N ALA A 50 27.24 -33.21 -11.80
CA ALA A 50 27.23 -33.19 -13.26
C ALA A 50 26.66 -34.49 -13.87
N ALA A 51 27.06 -35.65 -13.37
CA ALA A 51 26.55 -36.94 -13.81
C ALA A 51 25.05 -37.13 -13.52
N ILE A 52 24.55 -36.62 -12.39
CA ILE A 52 23.14 -36.63 -12.08
C ILE A 52 22.35 -35.67 -13.00
N ALA A 53 22.89 -34.48 -13.28
CA ALA A 53 22.28 -33.53 -14.20
C ALA A 53 22.18 -34.09 -15.62
N GLU A 54 23.24 -34.69 -16.15
CA GLU A 54 23.29 -35.32 -17.49
C GLU A 54 22.31 -36.50 -17.61
N ALA A 55 22.15 -37.30 -16.55
CA ALA A 55 21.18 -38.40 -16.53
C ALA A 55 19.72 -37.91 -16.47
N THR A 56 19.47 -36.79 -15.75
CA THR A 56 18.13 -36.18 -15.72
C THR A 56 17.74 -35.48 -17.02
N ASP A 57 18.69 -34.94 -17.76
CA ASP A 57 18.44 -34.36 -19.10
C ASP A 57 18.21 -35.43 -20.16
N THR A 58 18.91 -36.59 -20.08
CA THR A 58 18.67 -37.72 -20.99
C THR A 58 17.31 -38.40 -20.75
N THR A 59 16.78 -38.41 -19.56
CA THR A 59 15.42 -38.89 -19.28
C THR A 59 14.33 -37.95 -19.79
N LYS A 60 14.61 -36.66 -19.95
CA LYS A 60 13.71 -35.69 -20.57
C LYS A 60 13.66 -35.77 -22.09
N SER A 61 14.69 -36.33 -22.74
CA SER A 61 14.77 -36.44 -24.20
C SER A 61 14.20 -37.75 -24.76
N HIS A 62 13.71 -38.68 -23.94
CA HIS A 62 13.18 -39.97 -24.40
C HIS A 62 11.66 -40.11 -24.30
N ASP A 63 10.93 -39.05 -23.95
CA ASP A 63 9.45 -39.03 -23.89
C ASP A 63 8.86 -38.33 -25.14
N SER A 64 9.36 -38.64 -26.31
CA SER A 64 8.74 -38.27 -27.59
C SER A 64 7.91 -39.42 -28.17
N LYS A 65 7.06 -40.04 -27.35
CA LYS A 65 6.00 -40.93 -27.83
C LYS A 65 4.74 -40.64 -27.01
N ASP A 66 4.07 -39.55 -27.34
CA ASP A 66 2.68 -39.40 -26.96
C ASP A 66 1.91 -38.57 -27.99
N LYS A 67 1.74 -39.14 -29.17
CA LYS A 67 0.66 -38.72 -30.08
C LYS A 67 -0.73 -39.00 -29.48
N ASP A 68 -0.83 -39.89 -28.53
CA ASP A 68 -2.11 -40.26 -27.89
C ASP A 68 -2.54 -39.24 -26.83
N VAL A 69 -1.62 -38.55 -26.15
CA VAL A 69 -1.93 -37.49 -25.15
C VAL A 69 -2.44 -36.22 -25.82
N VAL A 70 -2.05 -35.94 -27.06
CA VAL A 70 -2.56 -34.78 -27.81
C VAL A 70 -4.01 -35.04 -28.25
N ALA A 71 -4.33 -36.28 -28.67
CA ALA A 71 -5.71 -36.67 -29.02
C ALA A 71 -6.64 -36.65 -27.78
N GLU A 72 -6.16 -37.03 -26.61
CA GLU A 72 -6.92 -37.00 -25.37
C GLU A 72 -7.14 -35.55 -24.85
N ARG A 73 -6.17 -34.64 -25.03
CA ARG A 73 -6.33 -33.21 -24.75
C ARG A 73 -7.32 -32.54 -25.72
N GLU A 74 -7.34 -32.88 -26.98
CA GLU A 74 -8.33 -32.40 -27.94
C GLU A 74 -9.73 -32.91 -27.62
N ALA A 75 -9.88 -34.15 -27.15
CA ALA A 75 -11.16 -34.72 -26.72
C ALA A 75 -11.72 -34.06 -25.43
N VAL A 76 -10.86 -33.64 -24.51
CA VAL A 76 -11.26 -32.90 -23.30
C VAL A 76 -11.65 -31.45 -23.60
N VAL A 77 -10.96 -30.81 -24.57
CA VAL A 77 -11.29 -29.44 -25.02
C VAL A 77 -12.61 -29.39 -25.78
N ALA A 78 -12.98 -30.47 -26.50
CA ALA A 78 -14.24 -30.55 -27.22
C ALA A 78 -15.51 -30.62 -26.30
N LYS A 79 -15.35 -30.92 -25.02
CA LYS A 79 -16.45 -30.97 -24.03
C LYS A 79 -16.75 -29.67 -23.33
N SER A 80 -15.84 -28.66 -23.37
CA SER A 80 -16.05 -27.33 -22.77
C SER A 80 -16.27 -26.28 -23.86
N GLY A 81 -17.51 -26.10 -24.29
CA GLY A 81 -18.04 -25.03 -25.13
C GLY A 81 -17.13 -24.47 -26.23
N LYS A 82 -17.67 -24.24 -27.42
CA LYS A 82 -16.96 -23.68 -28.58
C LYS A 82 -16.19 -22.40 -28.19
N ARG A 83 -14.87 -22.50 -28.00
CA ARG A 83 -14.01 -21.31 -27.92
C ARG A 83 -14.05 -20.59 -29.26
N SER A 84 -14.17 -19.28 -29.26
CA SER A 84 -14.11 -18.49 -30.48
C SER A 84 -12.74 -18.71 -31.15
N GLN A 85 -12.69 -18.72 -32.47
CA GLN A 85 -11.45 -18.88 -33.27
C GLN A 85 -10.35 -17.93 -32.77
N LYS A 86 -10.73 -16.73 -32.38
CA LYS A 86 -9.84 -15.72 -31.80
C LYS A 86 -9.17 -16.17 -30.49
N ALA A 87 -9.84 -16.93 -29.64
CA ALA A 87 -9.26 -17.43 -28.40
C ALA A 87 -8.27 -18.60 -28.63
N LEU A 88 -8.43 -19.33 -29.74
CA LEU A 88 -7.50 -20.35 -30.16
C LEU A 88 -6.23 -19.70 -30.76
N ASP A 89 -6.41 -18.64 -31.54
CA ASP A 89 -5.28 -17.89 -32.14
C ASP A 89 -4.46 -17.18 -31.06
N GLU A 90 -5.11 -16.57 -30.03
CA GLU A 90 -4.43 -15.96 -28.89
C GLU A 90 -3.69 -16.98 -28.01
N ALA A 91 -4.22 -18.21 -27.90
CA ALA A 91 -3.56 -19.28 -27.16
C ALA A 91 -2.34 -19.82 -27.93
N ALA A 92 -2.44 -19.93 -29.27
CA ALA A 92 -1.34 -20.32 -30.15
C ALA A 92 -0.20 -19.28 -30.13
N GLU A 93 -0.52 -17.98 -30.23
CA GLU A 93 0.47 -16.91 -30.12
C GLU A 93 1.18 -16.87 -28.74
N LYS A 94 0.47 -17.18 -27.65
CA LYS A 94 1.08 -17.28 -26.33
C LYS A 94 2.04 -18.46 -26.23
N ALA A 95 1.64 -19.61 -26.74
CA ALA A 95 2.48 -20.82 -26.76
C ALA A 95 3.74 -20.58 -27.59
N GLU A 96 3.61 -19.90 -28.73
CA GLU A 96 4.74 -19.56 -29.59
C GLU A 96 5.71 -18.55 -28.96
N LYS A 97 5.19 -17.58 -28.20
CA LYS A 97 6.00 -16.63 -27.42
C LYS A 97 6.72 -17.28 -26.25
N GLU A 98 6.10 -18.26 -25.59
CA GLU A 98 6.73 -19.04 -24.53
C GLU A 98 7.82 -19.96 -25.09
N ALA A 99 7.57 -20.65 -26.18
CA ALA A 99 8.56 -21.49 -26.86
C ALA A 99 9.79 -20.68 -27.35
N ARG A 100 9.59 -19.47 -27.85
CA ARG A 100 10.69 -18.56 -28.22
C ARG A 100 11.49 -18.06 -27.00
N LYS A 101 10.83 -17.80 -25.84
CA LYS A 101 11.53 -17.45 -24.61
C LYS A 101 12.39 -18.60 -24.09
N GLU A 102 11.91 -19.83 -24.18
CA GLU A 102 12.65 -21.02 -23.79
C GLU A 102 13.81 -21.31 -24.75
N ALA A 103 13.65 -21.00 -26.04
CA ALA A 103 14.72 -21.14 -27.05
C ALA A 103 15.82 -20.06 -26.95
N GLY A 104 15.72 -19.09 -26.03
CA GLY A 104 16.74 -18.06 -25.83
C GLY A 104 16.89 -17.06 -26.98
N ASP A 105 15.93 -17.00 -27.90
CA ASP A 105 15.95 -16.07 -29.04
C ASP A 105 15.55 -14.65 -28.58
N THR A 106 16.58 -13.82 -28.36
CA THR A 106 16.46 -12.40 -27.95
C THR A 106 16.49 -11.44 -29.14
N THR A 107 16.32 -11.90 -30.37
CA THR A 107 16.21 -10.98 -31.50
C THR A 107 14.91 -10.19 -31.42
N SER A 108 15.06 -8.90 -31.07
CA SER A 108 13.97 -7.94 -31.19
C SER A 108 13.53 -7.87 -32.64
N GLN A 109 12.29 -8.29 -32.93
CA GLN A 109 11.68 -7.93 -34.19
C GLN A 109 11.63 -6.42 -34.32
N SER A 110 12.50 -5.85 -35.13
CA SER A 110 12.38 -4.49 -35.63
C SER A 110 11.05 -4.33 -36.38
N ASP A 111 10.24 -3.47 -35.90
CA ASP A 111 9.30 -2.48 -36.47
C ASP A 111 8.62 -2.68 -37.83
N ASP A 112 8.42 -3.88 -38.36
CA ASP A 112 7.70 -4.06 -39.62
C ASP A 112 6.31 -4.72 -39.49
N THR A 113 5.78 -4.87 -38.31
CA THR A 113 4.35 -5.14 -38.10
C THR A 113 3.68 -3.99 -37.33
N GLU A 114 3.65 -2.79 -37.90
CA GLU A 114 2.48 -1.96 -37.76
C GLU A 114 1.27 -2.65 -38.44
N ALA A 115 1.00 -3.88 -38.03
CA ALA A 115 -0.34 -4.37 -38.11
C ALA A 115 -1.16 -3.40 -37.23
N HIS A 116 -1.69 -2.37 -37.88
CA HIS A 116 -2.76 -1.54 -37.33
C HIS A 116 -3.78 -2.51 -36.74
N VAL A 117 -3.63 -2.84 -35.45
CA VAL A 117 -4.75 -3.32 -34.67
C VAL A 117 -5.75 -2.17 -34.80
N LYS A 118 -6.67 -2.30 -35.76
CA LYS A 118 -7.80 -1.38 -35.94
C LYS A 118 -8.48 -1.40 -34.59
N LYS A 119 -8.05 -0.48 -33.69
CA LYS A 119 -8.76 -0.19 -32.45
C LYS A 119 -10.17 0.12 -32.91
N GLY A 120 -11.08 -0.80 -32.68
CA GLY A 120 -12.47 -0.61 -33.01
C GLY A 120 -12.91 0.76 -32.51
N PRO A 121 -13.96 1.37 -33.06
CA PRO A 121 -14.41 2.69 -32.66
C PRO A 121 -14.50 2.70 -31.12
N LYS A 122 -13.80 3.66 -30.49
CA LYS A 122 -13.82 3.80 -29.04
C LYS A 122 -15.28 3.80 -28.59
N PRO A 123 -15.67 2.95 -27.62
CA PRO A 123 -17.04 2.87 -27.20
C PRO A 123 -17.51 4.29 -26.81
N VAL A 124 -18.59 4.75 -27.39
CA VAL A 124 -19.20 6.06 -27.10
C VAL A 124 -19.74 6.00 -25.69
N THR A 125 -18.89 6.39 -24.72
CA THR A 125 -19.31 6.46 -23.32
C THR A 125 -20.03 7.79 -23.10
N ARG A 126 -21.24 7.73 -22.51
CA ARG A 126 -21.97 8.93 -22.10
C ARG A 126 -21.08 9.85 -21.25
N PRO A 127 -21.23 11.18 -21.33
CA PRO A 127 -20.53 12.12 -20.48
C PRO A 127 -20.66 11.75 -19.00
N ARG A 128 -19.60 12.03 -18.22
CA ARG A 128 -19.57 11.66 -16.81
C ARG A 128 -20.75 12.18 -16.00
N LEU A 129 -21.28 13.37 -16.33
CA LEU A 129 -22.45 13.97 -15.71
C LEU A 129 -23.72 13.14 -15.95
N GLU A 130 -23.97 12.70 -17.18
CA GLU A 130 -25.15 11.90 -17.53
C GLU A 130 -25.18 10.51 -16.87
N ARG A 131 -24.00 9.99 -16.53
CA ARG A 131 -23.88 8.71 -15.81
C ARG A 131 -24.18 8.80 -14.32
N ARG A 132 -24.23 10.01 -13.76
CA ARG A 132 -24.51 10.27 -12.34
C ARG A 132 -26.01 10.31 -12.09
N GLY A 133 -26.42 10.07 -10.84
CA GLY A 133 -27.82 10.12 -10.43
C GLY A 133 -28.44 11.51 -10.60
N LYS A 134 -29.77 11.57 -10.73
CA LYS A 134 -30.54 12.82 -10.98
C LYS A 134 -30.19 13.94 -10.00
N LYS A 135 -30.19 13.67 -8.69
CA LYS A 135 -29.82 14.65 -7.64
C LYS A 135 -28.43 15.25 -7.84
N TYR A 136 -27.45 14.41 -8.20
CA TYR A 136 -26.11 14.92 -8.47
C TYR A 136 -26.08 15.82 -9.73
N GLN A 137 -26.87 15.48 -10.76
CA GLN A 137 -26.94 16.28 -11.99
C GLN A 137 -27.55 17.65 -11.73
N GLU A 138 -28.59 17.71 -10.89
CA GLU A 138 -29.23 18.96 -10.47
C GLU A 138 -28.28 19.88 -9.74
N VAL A 139 -27.62 19.34 -8.74
CA VAL A 139 -26.67 20.06 -7.90
C VAL A 139 -25.41 20.49 -8.67
N ALA A 140 -24.93 19.64 -9.60
CA ALA A 140 -23.78 19.96 -10.43
C ALA A 140 -24.00 21.10 -11.44
N LYS A 141 -25.25 21.48 -11.73
CA LYS A 141 -25.59 22.64 -12.57
C LYS A 141 -25.24 23.97 -11.90
N ASN A 142 -25.23 23.99 -10.57
CA ASN A 142 -24.92 25.20 -9.77
C ASN A 142 -23.44 25.54 -9.78
N ILE A 143 -22.59 24.64 -10.31
CA ILE A 143 -21.14 24.79 -10.29
C ILE A 143 -20.60 24.87 -11.71
N GLU A 144 -19.95 25.96 -12.02
CA GLU A 144 -19.27 26.18 -13.31
C GLU A 144 -17.90 25.46 -13.28
N LYS A 145 -17.68 24.51 -14.19
CA LYS A 145 -16.48 23.63 -14.19
C LYS A 145 -15.14 24.37 -14.31
N ASN A 146 -15.14 25.53 -14.95
CA ASN A 146 -13.89 26.24 -15.25
C ASN A 146 -13.70 27.50 -14.40
N LYS A 147 -14.66 27.84 -13.56
CA LYS A 147 -14.57 28.97 -12.64
C LYS A 147 -13.75 28.55 -11.42
N LEU A 148 -12.87 29.43 -10.99
CA LEU A 148 -12.19 29.37 -9.70
C LEU A 148 -13.03 30.22 -8.73
N TYR A 149 -13.35 29.63 -7.59
CA TYR A 149 -14.13 30.28 -6.54
C TYR A 149 -13.21 30.71 -5.41
N SER A 150 -13.57 31.76 -4.68
CA SER A 150 -12.90 32.08 -3.43
C SER A 150 -13.14 30.96 -2.40
N LEU A 151 -12.28 30.84 -1.37
CA LEU A 151 -12.41 29.79 -0.36
C LEU A 151 -13.79 29.81 0.31
N ASP A 152 -14.26 31.01 0.70
CA ASP A 152 -15.52 31.18 1.41
C ASP A 152 -16.73 30.88 0.52
N GLU A 153 -16.70 31.29 -0.74
CA GLU A 153 -17.73 30.94 -1.73
C GLU A 153 -17.78 29.45 -2.01
N ALA A 154 -16.60 28.83 -2.18
CA ALA A 154 -16.51 27.39 -2.43
C ALA A 154 -17.06 26.56 -1.26
N LEU A 155 -16.84 26.98 -0.03
CA LEU A 155 -17.38 26.33 1.16
C LEU A 155 -18.90 26.50 1.29
N LYS A 156 -19.43 27.70 0.99
CA LYS A 156 -20.89 27.91 0.91
C LYS A 156 -21.52 27.01 -0.15
N LEU A 157 -20.97 27.01 -1.36
CA LEU A 157 -21.44 26.13 -2.42
C LEU A 157 -21.32 24.64 -2.03
N ALA A 158 -20.24 24.23 -1.36
CA ALA A 158 -20.08 22.85 -0.92
C ALA A 158 -21.15 22.41 0.09
N THR A 159 -21.55 23.30 1.02
CA THR A 159 -22.63 23.01 1.98
C THR A 159 -24.00 22.93 1.32
N GLU A 160 -24.29 23.80 0.36
CA GLU A 160 -25.56 23.84 -0.37
C GLU A 160 -25.69 22.70 -1.40
N THR A 161 -24.58 22.30 -2.01
CA THR A 161 -24.56 21.32 -3.09
C THR A 161 -24.36 19.87 -2.59
N SER A 162 -24.62 19.58 -1.34
CA SER A 162 -24.59 18.22 -0.81
C SER A 162 -25.84 17.43 -1.22
N PRO A 163 -25.74 16.37 -2.06
CA PRO A 163 -26.92 15.66 -2.55
C PRO A 163 -27.47 14.60 -1.57
N VAL A 164 -26.83 14.42 -0.41
CA VAL A 164 -27.11 13.34 0.53
C VAL A 164 -27.98 13.82 1.71
N LYS A 165 -28.65 12.86 2.38
CA LYS A 165 -29.50 13.12 3.53
C LYS A 165 -28.74 13.05 4.86
N PHE A 166 -27.59 12.34 4.89
CA PHE A 166 -26.74 12.25 6.06
C PHE A 166 -25.78 13.44 6.11
N ASP A 167 -25.22 13.71 7.28
CA ASP A 167 -24.25 14.78 7.47
C ASP A 167 -22.92 14.44 6.78
N ALA A 168 -22.74 14.97 5.57
CA ALA A 168 -21.58 14.68 4.74
C ALA A 168 -20.31 15.34 5.29
N SER A 169 -19.17 14.68 5.12
CA SER A 169 -17.88 15.30 5.38
C SER A 169 -17.50 16.24 4.26
N VAL A 170 -16.95 17.39 4.62
CA VAL A 170 -16.35 18.34 3.68
C VAL A 170 -14.85 18.07 3.66
N GLU A 171 -14.33 17.83 2.45
CA GLU A 171 -12.94 17.45 2.24
C GLU A 171 -12.26 18.47 1.34
N ILE A 172 -11.02 18.80 1.67
CA ILE A 172 -10.13 19.60 0.86
C ILE A 172 -9.06 18.73 0.22
N HIS A 173 -8.82 18.94 -1.06
CA HIS A 173 -7.85 18.21 -1.87
C HIS A 173 -6.88 19.20 -2.48
N ILE A 174 -5.60 19.11 -2.12
CA ILE A 174 -4.58 20.06 -2.57
C ILE A 174 -3.52 19.30 -3.36
N ARG A 175 -3.39 19.65 -4.64
CA ARG A 175 -2.31 19.13 -5.46
C ARG A 175 -1.08 20.01 -5.30
N LEU A 176 0.00 19.39 -4.83
CA LEU A 176 1.28 20.04 -4.59
C LEU A 176 2.22 19.89 -5.81
N GLY A 177 3.25 20.71 -5.82
CA GLY A 177 4.35 20.64 -6.81
C GLY A 177 5.51 19.76 -6.39
N VAL A 178 5.34 18.94 -5.34
CA VAL A 178 6.40 18.09 -4.77
C VAL A 178 6.53 16.77 -5.53
N ASP A 179 7.69 16.13 -5.44
CA ASP A 179 7.90 14.76 -5.90
C ASP A 179 7.82 13.79 -4.71
N PRO A 180 6.75 12.97 -4.61
CA PRO A 180 6.57 12.06 -3.48
C PRO A 180 7.58 10.90 -3.44
N ARG A 181 8.39 10.72 -4.49
CA ARG A 181 9.47 9.72 -4.53
C ARG A 181 10.70 10.16 -3.74
N GLN A 182 10.88 11.46 -3.57
CA GLN A 182 11.98 12.02 -2.80
C GLN A 182 11.60 12.10 -1.33
N ALA A 183 12.42 11.55 -0.46
CA ALA A 183 12.16 11.49 0.98
C ALA A 183 12.00 12.89 1.60
N ASP A 184 12.77 13.88 1.15
CA ASP A 184 12.73 15.27 1.62
C ASP A 184 11.44 16.00 1.24
N GLN A 185 10.78 15.57 0.16
CA GLN A 185 9.54 16.16 -0.35
C GLN A 185 8.30 15.40 0.08
N ASN A 186 8.45 14.32 0.84
CA ASN A 186 7.35 13.54 1.38
C ASN A 186 6.81 14.20 2.66
N ILE A 187 5.85 15.09 2.48
CA ILE A 187 5.24 15.85 3.57
C ILE A 187 4.29 14.95 4.35
N ARG A 188 4.50 14.88 5.65
CA ARG A 188 3.63 14.24 6.63
C ARG A 188 3.64 15.04 7.90
N SER A 189 2.52 15.61 8.28
CA SER A 189 2.38 16.48 9.44
C SER A 189 0.99 16.36 10.05
N THR A 190 0.76 17.07 11.13
CA THR A 190 -0.51 17.13 11.82
C THR A 190 -1.00 18.56 11.93
N VAL A 191 -2.29 18.74 11.96
CA VAL A 191 -2.95 20.02 12.21
C VAL A 191 -4.03 19.85 13.28
N ALA A 192 -4.11 20.75 14.22
CA ALA A 192 -5.23 20.86 15.12
C ALA A 192 -6.27 21.78 14.48
N LEU A 193 -7.48 21.24 14.24
CA LEU A 193 -8.58 22.01 13.68
C LEU A 193 -9.31 22.74 14.79
N PRO A 194 -9.49 24.08 14.71
CA PRO A 194 -10.12 24.87 15.78
C PRO A 194 -11.50 24.36 16.19
N HIS A 195 -12.30 23.89 15.21
CA HIS A 195 -13.65 23.37 15.45
C HIS A 195 -13.72 21.84 15.41
N GLY A 196 -12.57 21.14 15.42
CA GLY A 196 -12.51 19.68 15.31
C GLY A 196 -12.98 19.15 13.96
N THR A 197 -13.21 17.85 13.88
CA THR A 197 -13.64 17.14 12.67
C THR A 197 -15.14 16.83 12.62
N GLY A 198 -15.88 17.05 13.73
CA GLY A 198 -17.29 16.65 13.85
C GLY A 198 -17.52 15.14 13.92
N LYS A 199 -16.50 14.40 14.32
CA LYS A 199 -16.60 12.96 14.61
C LYS A 199 -16.22 12.74 16.07
N ASP A 200 -16.99 11.92 16.77
CA ASP A 200 -16.62 11.43 18.08
C ASP A 200 -15.53 10.38 17.91
N VAL A 201 -14.31 10.74 18.30
CA VAL A 201 -13.13 9.89 18.15
C VAL A 201 -12.93 9.08 19.42
N ARG A 202 -12.90 7.76 19.29
CA ARG A 202 -12.58 6.85 20.39
C ARG A 202 -11.06 6.70 20.48
N VAL A 203 -10.52 7.12 21.61
CA VAL A 203 -9.07 7.11 21.84
C VAL A 203 -8.71 5.97 22.77
N ALA A 204 -7.86 5.07 22.27
CA ALA A 204 -7.23 4.03 23.08
C ALA A 204 -5.85 4.49 23.53
N VAL A 205 -5.47 4.13 24.75
CA VAL A 205 -4.18 4.45 25.36
C VAL A 205 -3.47 3.18 25.77
N PHE A 206 -2.23 3.04 25.31
CA PHE A 206 -1.33 1.97 25.68
C PHE A 206 -0.11 2.53 26.40
N ALA A 207 -0.20 2.55 27.73
CA ALA A 207 0.76 3.22 28.61
C ALA A 207 0.91 2.45 29.94
N PRO A 208 1.96 2.70 30.74
CA PRO A 208 2.11 2.11 32.05
C PRO A 208 0.98 2.54 32.99
N GLU A 209 0.71 1.73 34.02
CA GLU A 209 -0.37 1.98 34.99
C GLU A 209 -0.30 3.36 35.67
N SER A 210 0.92 3.88 35.85
CA SER A 210 1.14 5.22 36.45
C SER A 210 0.49 6.35 35.64
N GLU A 211 0.26 6.17 34.36
CA GLU A 211 -0.33 7.17 33.45
C GLU A 211 -1.81 6.92 33.15
N HIS A 212 -2.39 5.82 33.63
CA HIS A 212 -3.79 5.46 33.38
C HIS A 212 -4.75 6.50 33.93
N ASP A 213 -4.52 7.00 35.17
CA ASP A 213 -5.39 7.99 35.78
C ASP A 213 -5.34 9.35 35.07
N ALA A 214 -4.15 9.72 34.57
CA ALA A 214 -3.98 10.94 33.79
C ALA A 214 -4.70 10.81 32.42
N ALA A 215 -4.61 9.64 31.77
CA ALA A 215 -5.30 9.36 30.53
C ALA A 215 -6.83 9.33 30.68
N LYS A 216 -7.36 8.77 31.79
CA LYS A 216 -8.79 8.78 32.11
C LYS A 216 -9.31 10.22 32.29
N LYS A 217 -8.57 11.03 33.02
CA LYS A 217 -8.94 12.45 33.22
C LYS A 217 -8.92 13.25 31.93
N ALA A 218 -8.04 12.91 30.99
CA ALA A 218 -7.97 13.51 29.66
C ALA A 218 -9.07 13.02 28.70
N GLY A 219 -9.85 11.99 29.11
CA GLY A 219 -10.99 11.50 28.33
C GLY A 219 -10.68 10.32 27.42
N ALA A 220 -9.68 9.50 27.69
CA ALA A 220 -9.44 8.27 26.96
C ALA A 220 -10.57 7.26 27.17
N ASP A 221 -11.01 6.59 26.11
CA ASP A 221 -12.13 5.65 26.14
C ASP A 221 -11.69 4.23 26.52
N ILE A 222 -10.53 3.81 26.04
CA ILE A 222 -9.93 2.50 26.32
C ILE A 222 -8.54 2.73 26.85
N ILE A 223 -8.25 2.16 28.01
CA ILE A 223 -6.95 2.28 28.65
C ILE A 223 -6.55 0.89 29.13
N GLY A 224 -5.38 0.46 28.83
CA GLY A 224 -4.90 -0.83 29.29
C GLY A 224 -3.46 -1.10 28.89
N ASP A 225 -2.90 -2.13 29.48
CA ASP A 225 -1.60 -2.70 29.12
C ASP A 225 -1.81 -4.12 28.57
N GLU A 226 -1.82 -5.15 29.41
CA GLU A 226 -1.95 -6.55 28.98
C GLU A 226 -3.36 -6.89 28.50
N GLU A 227 -4.39 -6.32 29.12
CA GLU A 227 -5.77 -6.50 28.68
C GLU A 227 -6.00 -5.96 27.26
N PHE A 228 -5.39 -4.82 26.94
CA PHE A 228 -5.44 -4.25 25.60
C PHE A 228 -4.75 -5.14 24.56
N LEU A 229 -3.62 -5.76 24.90
CA LEU A 229 -2.95 -6.72 24.04
C LEU A 229 -3.83 -7.96 23.78
N SER A 230 -4.55 -8.44 24.81
CA SER A 230 -5.49 -9.56 24.66
C SER A 230 -6.67 -9.24 23.75
N GLN A 231 -7.12 -7.98 23.69
CA GLN A 231 -8.12 -7.51 22.74
C GLN A 231 -7.55 -7.47 21.31
N LEU A 232 -6.30 -7.01 21.15
CA LEU A 232 -5.61 -7.01 19.86
C LEU A 232 -5.36 -8.43 19.33
N ASP A 233 -5.08 -9.41 20.21
CA ASP A 233 -4.95 -10.82 19.84
C ASP A 233 -6.26 -11.41 19.29
N LYS A 234 -7.41 -10.91 19.78
CA LYS A 234 -8.74 -11.25 19.26
C LYS A 234 -9.15 -10.44 18.03
N GLU A 235 -8.27 -9.55 17.53
CA GLU A 235 -8.53 -8.63 16.43
C GLU A 235 -9.69 -7.64 16.68
N GLU A 236 -10.03 -7.39 17.94
CA GLU A 236 -11.07 -6.43 18.33
C GLU A 236 -10.49 -5.02 18.34
N LEU A 237 -10.89 -4.20 17.36
CA LEU A 237 -10.44 -2.81 17.19
C LEU A 237 -11.60 -1.85 17.41
N ASN A 238 -11.90 -1.54 18.67
CA ASN A 238 -13.00 -0.67 19.06
C ASN A 238 -12.58 0.81 19.25
N PHE A 239 -11.48 1.24 18.63
CA PHE A 239 -10.92 2.58 18.74
C PHE A 239 -10.55 3.15 17.36
N ASP A 240 -10.46 4.47 17.29
CA ASP A 240 -10.16 5.21 16.07
C ASP A 240 -8.75 5.82 16.10
N ILE A 241 -8.22 6.10 17.29
CA ILE A 241 -6.83 6.57 17.50
C ILE A 241 -6.21 5.76 18.62
N LEU A 242 -4.95 5.35 18.42
CA LEU A 242 -4.13 4.69 19.43
C LEU A 242 -2.99 5.62 19.86
N VAL A 243 -2.94 5.98 21.12
CA VAL A 243 -1.84 6.71 21.76
C VAL A 243 -0.99 5.72 22.53
N ALA A 244 0.33 5.78 22.37
CA ALA A 244 1.24 4.89 23.08
C ALA A 244 2.45 5.65 23.62
N THR A 245 2.99 5.16 24.75
CA THR A 245 4.29 5.64 25.23
C THR A 245 5.43 4.99 24.44
N PRO A 246 6.59 5.67 24.27
CA PRO A 246 7.74 5.14 23.53
C PRO A 246 8.23 3.78 24.05
N GLN A 247 8.12 3.55 25.37
CA GLN A 247 8.56 2.31 26.02
C GLN A 247 7.72 1.09 25.60
N TYR A 248 6.45 1.30 25.28
CA TYR A 248 5.49 0.26 24.92
C TYR A 248 5.42 -0.02 23.41
N MET A 249 6.05 0.81 22.58
CA MET A 249 6.09 0.63 21.11
C MET A 249 6.65 -0.73 20.66
N PRO A 250 7.69 -1.30 21.29
CA PRO A 250 8.17 -2.61 20.89
C PRO A 250 7.12 -3.72 21.06
N LYS A 251 6.26 -3.66 22.09
CA LYS A 251 5.16 -4.62 22.31
C LYS A 251 4.13 -4.52 21.17
N LEU A 252 3.82 -3.31 20.69
CA LEU A 252 2.92 -3.08 19.54
C LEU A 252 3.49 -3.53 18.19
N GLY A 253 4.80 -3.71 18.09
CA GLY A 253 5.45 -4.17 16.85
C GLY A 253 4.90 -5.50 16.32
N LYS A 254 4.47 -6.41 17.21
CA LYS A 254 3.84 -7.68 16.86
C LYS A 254 2.52 -7.48 16.09
N TYR A 255 1.78 -6.42 16.41
CA TYR A 255 0.47 -6.09 15.84
C TYR A 255 0.56 -5.13 14.65
N ALA A 256 1.76 -4.83 14.15
CA ALA A 256 1.95 -3.91 13.03
C ALA A 256 1.21 -4.36 11.76
N ARG A 257 1.04 -5.67 11.54
CA ARG A 257 0.27 -6.21 10.41
C ARG A 257 -1.23 -5.95 10.54
N LEU A 258 -1.75 -5.88 11.76
CA LEU A 258 -3.16 -5.61 12.06
C LEU A 258 -3.45 -4.11 12.04
N LEU A 259 -2.63 -3.31 12.74
CA LEU A 259 -2.81 -1.88 12.93
C LEU A 259 -2.37 -1.04 11.71
N GLY A 260 -1.31 -1.49 11.01
CA GLY A 260 -0.70 -0.75 9.90
C GLY A 260 -1.65 -0.47 8.72
N PRO A 261 -2.32 -1.49 8.13
CA PRO A 261 -3.24 -1.28 7.01
C PRO A 261 -4.43 -0.39 7.35
N ARG A 262 -4.87 -0.40 8.63
CA ARG A 262 -5.97 0.45 9.12
C ARG A 262 -5.55 1.86 9.52
N GLY A 263 -4.25 2.15 9.50
CA GLY A 263 -3.72 3.46 9.89
C GLY A 263 -3.75 3.74 11.40
N LEU A 264 -3.95 2.72 12.23
CA LEU A 264 -4.07 2.82 13.69
C LEU A 264 -2.73 2.72 14.43
N MET A 265 -1.63 2.42 13.71
CA MET A 265 -0.31 2.28 14.31
C MET A 265 0.21 3.64 14.80
N PRO A 266 0.57 3.78 16.10
CA PRO A 266 1.10 5.02 16.63
C PRO A 266 2.37 5.47 15.92
N ASN A 267 2.52 6.78 15.72
CA ASN A 267 3.66 7.36 15.04
C ASN A 267 4.14 8.63 15.77
N PRO A 268 5.46 8.78 15.99
CA PRO A 268 6.01 10.01 16.58
C PRO A 268 5.68 11.27 15.76
N LYS A 269 5.65 11.18 14.43
CA LYS A 269 5.34 12.31 13.54
C LYS A 269 3.90 12.79 13.65
N SER A 270 2.97 11.90 13.99
CA SER A 270 1.56 12.24 14.23
C SER A 270 1.28 12.66 15.69
N GLY A 271 2.30 12.60 16.55
CA GLY A 271 2.16 12.93 17.96
C GLY A 271 1.34 11.90 18.76
N THR A 272 1.10 10.71 18.19
CA THR A 272 0.41 9.61 18.87
C THR A 272 1.37 8.73 19.67
N VAL A 273 2.68 8.94 19.53
CA VAL A 273 3.71 8.43 20.44
C VAL A 273 4.22 9.61 21.25
N ALA A 274 3.83 9.69 22.50
CA ALA A 274 4.17 10.80 23.39
C ALA A 274 4.57 10.28 24.77
N ALA A 275 5.45 11.03 25.43
CA ALA A 275 5.77 10.79 26.84
C ALA A 275 4.66 11.31 27.75
N ASP A 276 3.98 12.39 27.36
CA ASP A 276 2.79 12.94 28.05
C ASP A 276 1.52 12.46 27.34
N VAL A 277 0.97 11.38 27.86
CA VAL A 277 -0.24 10.73 27.31
C VAL A 277 -1.47 11.62 27.47
N ALA A 278 -1.61 12.35 28.59
CA ALA A 278 -2.78 13.19 28.85
C ALA A 278 -2.90 14.30 27.79
N LYS A 279 -1.78 14.94 27.45
CA LYS A 279 -1.73 15.96 26.40
C LYS A 279 -2.05 15.37 25.02
N ALA A 280 -1.48 14.21 24.69
CA ALA A 280 -1.74 13.56 23.41
C ALA A 280 -3.22 13.15 23.24
N VAL A 281 -3.87 12.66 24.31
CA VAL A 281 -5.30 12.32 24.31
C VAL A 281 -6.15 13.58 24.16
N SER A 282 -5.85 14.65 24.89
CA SER A 282 -6.60 15.89 24.78
C SER A 282 -6.50 16.52 23.38
N GLU A 283 -5.32 16.50 22.76
CA GLU A 283 -5.10 16.96 21.39
C GLU A 283 -5.86 16.09 20.37
N ALA A 284 -5.85 14.76 20.55
CA ALA A 284 -6.59 13.83 19.68
C ALA A 284 -8.11 14.09 19.77
N LYS A 285 -8.65 14.29 20.96
CA LYS A 285 -10.06 14.64 21.20
C LYS A 285 -10.42 16.04 20.68
N ALA A 286 -9.48 17.00 20.74
CA ALA A 286 -9.66 18.35 20.20
C ALA A 286 -9.70 18.42 18.67
N GLY A 287 -9.49 17.31 17.97
CA GLY A 287 -9.57 17.27 16.52
C GLY A 287 -8.22 17.44 15.82
N LYS A 288 -7.14 16.93 16.39
CA LYS A 288 -5.85 16.81 15.72
C LYS A 288 -5.93 15.77 14.63
N VAL A 289 -5.69 16.17 13.38
CA VAL A 289 -5.74 15.31 12.21
C VAL A 289 -4.36 15.24 11.57
N GLU A 290 -3.99 14.02 11.16
CA GLU A 290 -2.78 13.79 10.36
C GLU A 290 -3.09 13.94 8.87
N TYR A 291 -2.21 14.61 8.14
CA TYR A 291 -2.24 14.68 6.70
C TYR A 291 -0.90 14.24 6.10
N ARG A 292 -0.98 13.63 4.94
CA ARG A 292 0.20 13.16 4.19
C ARG A 292 -0.01 13.36 2.70
N VAL A 293 1.10 13.49 1.99
CA VAL A 293 1.12 13.49 0.53
C VAL A 293 0.98 12.04 0.01
N ASP A 294 0.11 11.86 -0.98
CA ASP A 294 -0.06 10.58 -1.68
C ASP A 294 0.97 10.41 -2.82
N LYS A 295 0.89 9.28 -3.55
CA LYS A 295 1.77 8.97 -4.69
C LYS A 295 1.58 9.93 -5.88
N GLN A 296 0.50 10.70 -5.91
CA GLN A 296 0.16 11.66 -6.96
C GLN A 296 0.48 13.11 -6.56
N ALA A 297 1.19 13.30 -5.45
CA ALA A 297 1.48 14.60 -4.85
C ALA A 297 0.21 15.39 -4.47
N ILE A 298 -0.82 14.69 -3.98
CA ILE A 298 -2.05 15.29 -3.49
C ILE A 298 -2.17 15.06 -2.00
N VAL A 299 -2.60 16.09 -1.28
CA VAL A 299 -2.98 16.00 0.14
C VAL A 299 -4.50 15.99 0.23
N HIS A 300 -5.03 15.06 0.99
CA HIS A 300 -6.47 14.91 1.26
C HIS A 300 -6.71 15.11 2.75
N LEU A 301 -7.64 15.98 3.12
CA LEU A 301 -8.02 16.23 4.50
C LEU A 301 -9.52 16.52 4.62
N SER A 302 -10.18 15.89 5.60
CA SER A 302 -11.52 16.27 6.00
C SER A 302 -11.44 17.44 6.98
N ILE A 303 -12.06 18.57 6.62
CA ILE A 303 -12.05 19.82 7.41
C ILE A 303 -13.26 19.96 8.33
N GLY A 304 -14.24 19.08 8.22
CA GLY A 304 -15.43 19.07 9.07
C GLY A 304 -16.63 18.43 8.38
N LYS A 305 -17.79 18.71 8.92
CA LYS A 305 -19.10 18.26 8.45
C LYS A 305 -19.89 19.42 7.84
N VAL A 306 -20.87 19.10 6.97
CA VAL A 306 -21.77 20.09 6.38
C VAL A 306 -22.54 20.83 7.45
N SER A 307 -22.89 20.17 8.56
CA SER A 307 -23.54 20.76 9.73
C SER A 307 -22.77 21.89 10.42
N PHE A 308 -21.46 22.00 10.20
CA PHE A 308 -20.65 23.09 10.79
C PHE A 308 -20.97 24.47 10.18
N GLY A 309 -21.48 24.48 8.96
CA GLY A 309 -21.67 25.73 8.22
C GLY A 309 -20.36 26.27 7.61
N ALA A 310 -20.49 27.22 6.71
CA ALA A 310 -19.36 27.73 5.91
C ALA A 310 -18.30 28.46 6.77
N GLU A 311 -18.71 29.18 7.85
CA GLU A 311 -17.79 29.96 8.68
C GLU A 311 -16.79 29.08 9.41
N LYS A 312 -17.26 28.08 10.19
CA LYS A 312 -16.38 27.15 10.92
C LYS A 312 -15.50 26.34 9.98
N LEU A 313 -16.04 25.94 8.83
CA LEU A 313 -15.26 25.24 7.81
C LEU A 313 -14.16 26.13 7.21
N SER A 314 -14.42 27.45 7.06
CA SER A 314 -13.41 28.40 6.59
C SER A 314 -12.26 28.56 7.57
N GLU A 315 -12.55 28.65 8.87
CA GLU A 315 -11.52 28.70 9.91
C GLU A 315 -10.66 27.42 9.94
N ASN A 316 -11.29 26.25 9.88
CA ASN A 316 -10.59 24.97 9.79
C ASN A 316 -9.73 24.87 8.52
N ALA A 317 -10.27 25.30 7.38
CA ALA A 317 -9.54 25.30 6.12
C ALA A 317 -8.32 26.24 6.15
N ARG A 318 -8.46 27.44 6.71
CA ARG A 318 -7.36 28.41 6.87
C ARG A 318 -6.26 27.87 7.80
N ALA A 319 -6.64 27.26 8.93
CA ALA A 319 -5.70 26.61 9.84
C ALA A 319 -4.90 25.51 9.13
N PHE A 320 -5.58 24.68 8.33
CA PHE A 320 -4.91 23.65 7.53
C PHE A 320 -3.98 24.23 6.47
N LEU A 321 -4.40 25.23 5.72
CA LEU A 321 -3.59 25.87 4.69
C LEU A 321 -2.33 26.53 5.28
N THR A 322 -2.46 27.17 6.44
CA THR A 322 -1.32 27.74 7.20
C THR A 322 -0.34 26.66 7.63
N SER A 323 -0.84 25.55 8.19
CA SER A 323 -0.02 24.41 8.56
C SER A 323 0.71 23.81 7.35
N LEU A 324 0.01 23.65 6.22
CA LEU A 324 0.59 23.12 5.00
C LEU A 324 1.70 24.01 4.43
N ASN A 325 1.50 25.32 4.46
CA ASN A 325 2.52 26.30 4.02
C ASN A 325 3.79 26.25 4.88
N SER A 326 3.63 26.08 6.19
CA SER A 326 4.79 25.96 7.10
C SER A 326 5.63 24.72 6.85
N GLN A 327 5.05 23.69 6.23
CA GLN A 327 5.73 22.44 5.86
C GLN A 327 6.34 22.43 4.45
N LYS A 328 6.40 23.58 3.78
CA LYS A 328 7.01 23.69 2.45
C LYS A 328 8.49 23.28 2.50
N PRO A 329 8.90 22.26 1.72
CA PRO A 329 10.30 21.84 1.67
C PRO A 329 11.20 22.93 1.10
N SER A 330 12.37 23.15 1.70
CA SER A 330 13.36 24.11 1.20
C SER A 330 13.96 23.68 -0.16
N SER A 331 13.97 22.37 -0.43
CA SER A 331 14.46 21.79 -1.68
C SER A 331 13.52 22.01 -2.87
N LEU A 332 12.29 22.49 -2.64
CA LEU A 332 11.31 22.68 -3.70
C LEU A 332 11.64 23.92 -4.56
N LYS A 333 11.90 23.70 -5.84
CA LYS A 333 12.02 24.75 -6.86
C LYS A 333 10.70 24.86 -7.63
N GLY A 334 10.00 25.99 -7.48
CA GLY A 334 8.77 26.28 -8.22
C GLY A 334 7.52 26.42 -7.38
N VAL A 335 6.35 26.27 -8.02
CA VAL A 335 5.04 26.47 -7.38
C VAL A 335 4.72 25.33 -6.44
N TYR A 336 4.50 25.66 -5.16
CA TYR A 336 4.20 24.67 -4.12
C TYR A 336 2.78 24.11 -4.26
N VAL A 337 1.77 24.96 -4.30
CA VAL A 337 0.37 24.59 -4.47
C VAL A 337 -0.04 24.77 -5.93
N LYS A 338 -0.33 23.66 -6.62
CA LYS A 338 -0.77 23.69 -8.04
C LYS A 338 -2.26 23.90 -8.21
N SER A 339 -3.08 23.25 -7.38
CA SER A 339 -4.53 23.38 -7.41
C SER A 339 -5.14 22.98 -6.08
N VAL A 340 -6.22 23.66 -5.74
CA VAL A 340 -7.04 23.38 -4.55
C VAL A 340 -8.45 23.03 -5.03
N ALA A 341 -9.06 22.01 -4.44
CA ALA A 341 -10.44 21.64 -4.70
C ALA A 341 -11.13 21.23 -3.40
N ILE A 342 -12.39 21.59 -3.26
CA ILE A 342 -13.25 21.20 -2.13
C ILE A 342 -14.34 20.30 -2.66
N ALA A 343 -14.67 19.26 -1.92
CA ALA A 343 -15.77 18.35 -2.25
C ALA A 343 -16.45 17.87 -0.96
N THR A 344 -17.74 17.59 -1.06
CA THR A 344 -18.46 16.83 -0.03
C THR A 344 -18.45 15.34 -0.39
N THR A 345 -18.73 14.47 0.57
CA THR A 345 -18.62 12.99 0.45
C THR A 345 -19.20 12.45 -0.88
N MET A 346 -20.33 12.95 -1.33
CA MET A 346 -20.98 12.53 -2.59
C MET A 346 -21.24 13.71 -3.54
N GLY A 347 -20.75 14.88 -3.19
CA GLY A 347 -20.98 16.10 -3.95
C GLY A 347 -20.04 16.31 -5.13
N PRO A 348 -20.29 17.32 -5.93
CA PRO A 348 -19.37 17.74 -7.00
C PRO A 348 -18.12 18.42 -6.41
N GLY A 349 -17.01 18.33 -7.12
CA GLY A 349 -15.77 19.01 -6.75
C GLY A 349 -15.79 20.46 -7.23
N ILE A 350 -15.47 21.38 -6.34
CA ILE A 350 -15.41 22.82 -6.55
C ILE A 350 -13.95 23.24 -6.57
N LYS A 351 -13.52 23.92 -7.64
CA LYS A 351 -12.16 24.42 -7.74
C LYS A 351 -12.04 25.74 -6.96
N VAL A 352 -11.01 25.83 -6.14
CA VAL A 352 -10.72 27.01 -5.34
C VAL A 352 -9.55 27.77 -5.93
N GLU A 353 -9.63 29.08 -5.87
CA GLU A 353 -8.54 29.96 -6.24
C GLU A 353 -7.33 29.74 -5.35
N ASN A 354 -6.15 29.70 -5.94
CA ASN A 354 -4.92 29.53 -5.19
C ASN A 354 -4.49 30.87 -4.59
N SER A 355 -4.94 31.13 -3.38
CA SER A 355 -4.63 32.36 -2.62
C SER A 355 -3.46 32.16 -1.62
N LEU A 356 -2.60 31.14 -1.83
CA LEU A 356 -1.47 30.78 -0.96
C LEU A 356 -0.15 31.28 -1.48
#